data_ea28c4f152f0a32b3f6adffae75c6ab4
#
_entry.id   ea28c4f152f0a32b3f6adffae75c6ab4
#
_cell.length_a   1.000
_cell.length_b   1.000
_cell.length_c   1.000
_cell.angle_alpha   90.00
_cell.angle_beta   90.00
_cell.angle_gamma   90.00
#
_symmetry.space_group_name_H-M   'P 1'
#
loop_
_entity.id
_entity.type
_entity.pdbx_description
1 polymer ?
#
loop_
_entity_poly.entity_id
_entity_poly.type
_entity_poly.pdbx_seq_one_letter_code
_entity_poly.pdbx_strand_id
1 'polypeptide(L)'
;MKIAKTGRRVLLAALLAIAVPHIQAADTLEAPSDQTALNRHIREAMPLSVCEATSTENGNFALPKPYSVPCTSGGFRNMFYWDTYFTNAGLLLDGDFGQALNNIEDIAYMIDSVGYMPNATARDLLNRSQPPLFCQMVKDYFDATGDKAFLQRMIPLLEKEYTFWMTHRIAPNSLNRYGHDATRQELTDFCNGLAHRVRVNPSDYTDDERIRFGAHLLAEAESGWDFTPRFEGRCMDFNPVDLNAILYGFERNMAEFNDVLGRKGNRLWNERAEKRKALINRYMLDPTTGLYFDYDYVNGKRSDVYSAAVFTTLWAGVADEVAADALLKSLDRLEAPCGVLTCAFREGTVPFAQWDAPNGWAPLHYFAIKGLDRYGFRDAAGRIAAKYLAAQTSIYGLTHQLWEKYNAVKGNTDVNDEYKMPGEFLGWTAGVYQTTFDYLYGRGAGHSESKASKP
;
A
#
# COMPACT_ATOMS: atom_id res chain seq x y z
N MET A 1 13.08 45.34 -46.94
CA MET A 1 12.25 44.20 -46.43
C MET A 1 12.87 43.74 -45.12
N LYS A 2 12.33 44.18 -43.98
CA LYS A 2 12.92 43.91 -42.64
C LYS A 2 12.32 42.62 -42.08
N ILE A 3 13.14 41.64 -41.76
CA ILE A 3 12.75 40.41 -41.11
C ILE A 3 12.85 40.63 -39.59
N ALA A 4 11.70 40.53 -38.92
CA ALA A 4 11.61 40.63 -37.47
C ALA A 4 12.07 39.31 -36.81
N LYS A 5 13.03 39.44 -35.88
CA LYS A 5 13.46 38.32 -35.00
C LYS A 5 12.52 38.27 -33.79
N THR A 6 11.67 37.27 -33.71
CA THR A 6 10.89 36.92 -32.51
C THR A 6 11.79 36.19 -31.51
N GLY A 7 12.08 36.85 -30.40
CA GLY A 7 12.85 36.27 -29.30
C GLY A 7 11.96 35.28 -28.50
N ARG A 8 12.37 34.05 -28.44
CA ARG A 8 11.86 33.07 -27.49
C ARG A 8 12.36 33.40 -26.08
N ARG A 9 11.46 33.81 -25.20
CA ARG A 9 11.74 33.85 -23.78
C ARG A 9 11.71 32.45 -23.23
N VAL A 10 12.89 31.93 -22.87
CA VAL A 10 13.04 30.70 -22.06
C VAL A 10 12.73 31.10 -20.63
N LEU A 11 11.61 30.62 -20.07
CA LEU A 11 11.37 30.70 -18.65
C LEU A 11 12.29 29.64 -17.98
N LEU A 12 13.34 30.15 -17.33
CA LEU A 12 14.12 29.32 -16.38
C LEU A 12 13.24 29.12 -15.13
N ALA A 13 12.72 27.91 -14.97
CA ALA A 13 12.16 27.47 -13.70
C ALA A 13 13.33 27.33 -12.72
N ALA A 14 13.36 28.18 -11.70
CA ALA A 14 14.31 28.08 -10.60
C ALA A 14 13.96 26.80 -9.79
N LEU A 15 14.75 25.75 -9.96
CA LEU A 15 14.79 24.62 -9.06
C LEU A 15 15.31 25.11 -7.71
N LEU A 16 14.42 25.33 -6.74
CA LEU A 16 14.83 25.43 -5.35
C LEU A 16 15.37 24.07 -4.93
N ALA A 17 16.70 23.93 -4.92
CA ALA A 17 17.35 22.83 -4.25
C ALA A 17 17.12 23.00 -2.74
N ILE A 18 16.18 22.25 -2.17
CA ILE A 18 16.04 22.14 -0.73
C ILE A 18 17.29 21.42 -0.22
N ALA A 19 18.19 22.16 0.43
CA ALA A 19 19.33 21.58 1.13
C ALA A 19 18.77 20.76 2.29
N VAL A 20 18.79 19.43 2.16
CA VAL A 20 18.49 18.54 3.28
C VAL A 20 19.72 18.50 4.18
N PRO A 21 19.62 18.95 5.44
CA PRO A 21 20.75 18.87 6.36
C PRO A 21 21.12 17.42 6.63
N HIS A 22 22.41 17.10 6.68
CA HIS A 22 22.93 15.84 7.18
C HIS A 22 22.47 15.66 8.64
N ILE A 23 21.56 14.71 8.88
CA ILE A 23 21.02 14.44 10.21
C ILE A 23 22.06 13.60 10.95
N GLN A 24 22.92 14.25 11.74
CA GLN A 24 23.66 13.59 12.82
C GLN A 24 22.68 13.28 13.96
N ALA A 25 22.81 12.06 14.54
CA ALA A 25 21.99 11.63 15.66
C ALA A 25 22.13 12.63 16.83
N ALA A 26 21.00 13.21 17.27
CA ALA A 26 20.72 13.86 18.54
C ALA A 26 20.12 15.28 18.51
N ASP A 27 19.75 15.86 17.37
CA ASP A 27 18.93 17.08 17.41
C ASP A 27 17.48 16.75 16.99
N THR A 28 16.53 17.02 17.89
CA THR A 28 15.10 17.01 17.56
C THR A 28 14.85 18.12 16.53
N LEU A 29 14.63 17.74 15.28
CA LEU A 29 14.22 18.69 14.24
C LEU A 29 12.89 19.30 14.65
N GLU A 30 12.81 20.62 14.74
CA GLU A 30 11.56 21.31 14.93
C GLU A 30 10.72 21.18 13.65
N ALA A 31 9.47 20.71 13.79
CA ALA A 31 8.59 20.53 12.67
C ALA A 31 8.14 21.91 12.11
N PRO A 32 8.10 22.09 10.77
CA PRO A 32 7.52 23.30 10.17
C PRO A 32 6.10 23.55 10.67
N SER A 33 5.75 24.83 10.87
CA SER A 33 4.46 25.23 11.46
C SER A 33 3.25 24.79 10.65
N ASP A 34 3.36 24.78 9.32
CA ASP A 34 2.33 24.33 8.38
C ASP A 34 2.14 22.81 8.41
N GLN A 35 3.22 22.04 8.53
CA GLN A 35 3.16 20.59 8.72
C GLN A 35 2.56 20.24 10.08
N THR A 36 2.91 20.99 11.12
CA THR A 36 2.31 20.82 12.46
C THR A 36 0.81 21.14 12.44
N ALA A 37 0.41 22.19 11.72
CA ALA A 37 -0.99 22.56 11.56
C ALA A 37 -1.80 21.49 10.81
N LEU A 38 -1.23 20.93 9.73
CA LEU A 38 -1.88 19.84 8.99
C LEU A 38 -1.99 18.57 9.85
N ASN A 39 -0.93 18.19 10.59
CA ASN A 39 -0.99 17.03 11.48
C ASN A 39 -2.07 17.18 12.58
N ARG A 40 -2.27 18.39 13.09
CA ARG A 40 -3.36 18.69 14.03
C ARG A 40 -4.73 18.60 13.36
N HIS A 41 -4.89 19.20 12.16
CA HIS A 41 -6.12 19.09 11.39
C HIS A 41 -6.53 17.62 11.16
N ILE A 42 -5.58 16.77 10.78
CA ILE A 42 -5.83 15.34 10.58
C ILE A 42 -6.41 14.71 11.85
N ARG A 43 -5.80 14.94 13.01
CA ARG A 43 -6.29 14.41 14.30
C ARG A 43 -7.72 14.86 14.62
N GLU A 44 -8.02 16.14 14.36
CA GLU A 44 -9.34 16.74 14.61
C GLU A 44 -10.39 16.23 13.61
N ALA A 45 -10.00 15.91 12.38
CA ALA A 45 -10.90 15.48 11.32
C ALA A 45 -11.14 13.97 11.25
N MET A 46 -10.21 13.14 11.75
CA MET A 46 -10.32 11.66 11.70
C MET A 46 -11.68 11.12 12.17
N PRO A 47 -12.32 11.64 13.25
CA PRO A 47 -13.64 11.17 13.66
C PRO A 47 -14.74 11.35 12.60
N LEU A 48 -14.58 12.29 11.64
CA LEU A 48 -15.55 12.51 10.55
C LEU A 48 -15.53 11.36 9.53
N SER A 49 -14.50 10.54 9.52
CA SER A 49 -14.36 9.35 8.68
C SER A 49 -14.86 8.07 9.35
N VAL A 50 -15.51 8.17 10.52
CA VAL A 50 -16.08 7.01 11.22
C VAL A 50 -17.58 6.91 10.90
N CYS A 51 -17.99 5.73 10.45
CA CYS A 51 -19.39 5.34 10.27
C CYS A 51 -19.89 4.61 11.51
N GLU A 52 -21.17 4.81 11.82
CA GLU A 52 -21.81 4.14 12.95
C GLU A 52 -21.92 2.62 12.73
N ALA A 53 -21.85 1.86 13.81
CA ALA A 53 -22.13 0.43 13.80
C ALA A 53 -23.49 0.14 13.17
N THR A 54 -23.60 -1.01 12.48
CA THR A 54 -24.80 -1.45 11.77
C THR A 54 -25.27 -0.55 10.61
N SER A 55 -24.51 0.47 10.23
CA SER A 55 -24.81 1.28 9.04
C SER A 55 -24.80 0.42 7.78
N THR A 56 -25.83 0.58 6.96
CA THR A 56 -25.96 -0.07 5.64
C THR A 56 -25.87 0.95 4.49
N GLU A 57 -25.41 2.16 4.77
CA GLU A 57 -25.16 3.18 3.75
C GLU A 57 -24.22 2.65 2.67
N ASN A 58 -24.43 3.11 1.44
CA ASN A 58 -23.62 2.70 0.28
C ASN A 58 -23.52 1.17 0.07
N GLY A 59 -24.54 0.41 0.43
CA GLY A 59 -24.57 -1.05 0.28
C GLY A 59 -23.69 -1.81 1.25
N ASN A 60 -23.24 -1.16 2.34
CA ASN A 60 -22.43 -1.79 3.37
C ASN A 60 -23.14 -2.98 4.02
N PHE A 61 -22.33 -3.93 4.47
CA PHE A 61 -22.76 -4.86 5.51
C PHE A 61 -22.96 -4.11 6.82
N ALA A 62 -23.94 -4.55 7.60
CA ALA A 62 -24.09 -4.11 8.97
C ALA A 62 -22.95 -4.69 9.82
N LEU A 63 -21.94 -3.89 10.09
CA LEU A 63 -20.81 -4.26 10.93
C LEU A 63 -21.12 -4.11 12.41
N PRO A 64 -20.55 -4.94 13.29
CA PRO A 64 -20.86 -4.90 14.71
C PRO A 64 -20.29 -3.68 15.46
N LYS A 65 -19.29 -2.98 14.89
CA LYS A 65 -18.62 -1.84 15.50
C LYS A 65 -18.70 -0.59 14.62
N PRO A 66 -18.48 0.62 15.17
CA PRO A 66 -18.16 1.80 14.37
C PRO A 66 -16.86 1.59 13.60
N TYR A 67 -16.82 1.96 12.32
CA TYR A 67 -15.71 1.64 11.43
C TYR A 67 -15.23 2.86 10.64
N SER A 68 -13.93 2.90 10.37
CA SER A 68 -13.30 3.95 9.58
C SER A 68 -13.51 3.72 8.07
N VAL A 69 -13.70 4.82 7.34
CA VAL A 69 -13.86 4.86 5.87
C VAL A 69 -12.88 5.86 5.27
N PRO A 70 -12.47 5.71 4.00
CA PRO A 70 -11.45 6.58 3.39
C PRO A 70 -11.86 8.04 3.28
N CYS A 71 -13.13 8.34 2.95
CA CYS A 71 -13.57 9.71 2.68
C CYS A 71 -14.67 10.16 3.64
N THR A 72 -14.71 11.46 3.89
CA THR A 72 -15.79 12.10 4.71
C THR A 72 -17.13 12.14 4.00
N SER A 73 -17.14 12.02 2.66
CA SER A 73 -18.35 12.04 1.84
C SER A 73 -18.14 11.26 0.52
N GLY A 74 -19.23 11.00 -0.23
CA GLY A 74 -19.19 10.39 -1.55
C GLY A 74 -19.05 8.87 -1.55
N GLY A 75 -18.52 8.30 -2.63
CA GLY A 75 -18.51 6.85 -2.89
C GLY A 75 -17.56 6.02 -2.03
N PHE A 76 -16.56 6.63 -1.38
CA PHE A 76 -15.59 5.93 -0.52
C PHE A 76 -16.04 5.90 0.96
N ARG A 77 -17.32 5.58 1.21
CA ARG A 77 -17.92 5.45 2.54
C ARG A 77 -18.07 3.99 2.99
N ASN A 78 -17.28 3.09 2.41
CA ASN A 78 -17.15 1.69 2.81
C ASN A 78 -15.83 1.49 3.55
N MET A 79 -15.75 0.48 4.42
CA MET A 79 -14.47 0.06 4.98
C MET A 79 -13.73 -0.73 3.89
N PHE A 80 -12.61 -0.19 3.40
CA PHE A 80 -11.71 -0.87 2.48
C PHE A 80 -10.61 -1.59 3.25
N TYR A 81 -10.24 -2.80 2.81
CA TYR A 81 -9.39 -3.68 3.58
C TYR A 81 -8.00 -3.10 3.84
N TRP A 82 -7.19 -2.89 2.80
CA TRP A 82 -5.82 -2.46 3.01
C TRP A 82 -5.70 -0.98 3.41
N ASP A 83 -6.68 -0.13 3.03
CA ASP A 83 -6.80 1.27 3.48
C ASP A 83 -6.86 1.36 5.00
N THR A 84 -7.63 0.46 5.61
CA THR A 84 -7.81 0.39 7.06
C THR A 84 -6.50 0.14 7.80
N TYR A 85 -5.55 -0.59 7.21
CA TYR A 85 -4.22 -0.78 7.79
C TYR A 85 -3.50 0.56 8.01
N PHE A 86 -3.46 1.40 6.99
CA PHE A 86 -2.77 2.69 7.07
C PHE A 86 -3.51 3.69 7.95
N THR A 87 -4.84 3.64 7.95
CA THR A 87 -5.69 4.41 8.88
C THR A 87 -5.39 4.00 10.32
N ASN A 88 -5.36 2.70 10.63
CA ASN A 88 -5.05 2.18 11.96
C ASN A 88 -3.64 2.58 12.42
N ALA A 89 -2.67 2.64 11.53
CA ALA A 89 -1.33 3.09 11.90
C ALA A 89 -1.31 4.54 12.44
N GLY A 90 -2.14 5.43 11.89
CA GLY A 90 -2.36 6.78 12.41
C GLY A 90 -3.12 6.78 13.74
N LEU A 91 -4.21 6.02 13.83
CA LEU A 91 -5.03 5.92 15.05
C LEU A 91 -4.21 5.40 16.26
N LEU A 92 -3.41 4.35 16.05
CA LEU A 92 -2.55 3.80 17.10
C LEU A 92 -1.51 4.82 17.58
N LEU A 93 -0.94 5.59 16.66
CA LEU A 93 0.01 6.64 16.98
C LEU A 93 -0.62 7.76 17.82
N ASP A 94 -1.87 8.12 17.51
CA ASP A 94 -2.63 9.14 18.25
C ASP A 94 -3.22 8.62 19.56
N GLY A 95 -3.07 7.32 19.87
CA GLY A 95 -3.59 6.70 21.08
C GLY A 95 -5.08 6.35 21.00
N ASP A 96 -5.70 6.42 19.82
CA ASP A 96 -7.09 5.97 19.61
C ASP A 96 -7.15 4.45 19.40
N PHE A 97 -6.74 3.73 20.44
CA PHE A 97 -6.78 2.27 20.46
C PHE A 97 -8.21 1.71 20.31
N GLY A 98 -9.20 2.48 20.74
CA GLY A 98 -10.61 2.06 20.68
C GLY A 98 -11.08 1.93 19.24
N GLN A 99 -10.88 2.96 18.41
CA GLN A 99 -11.28 2.92 17.00
C GLN A 99 -10.42 1.95 16.19
N ALA A 100 -9.12 1.87 16.47
CA ALA A 100 -8.24 0.89 15.83
C ALA A 100 -8.69 -0.55 16.12
N LEU A 101 -9.10 -0.85 17.35
CA LEU A 101 -9.64 -2.16 17.73
C LEU A 101 -10.98 -2.43 17.03
N ASN A 102 -11.89 -1.47 16.97
CA ASN A 102 -13.16 -1.59 16.27
C ASN A 102 -12.95 -2.01 14.81
N ASN A 103 -12.05 -1.33 14.12
CA ASN A 103 -11.70 -1.66 12.73
C ASN A 103 -11.15 -3.10 12.58
N ILE A 104 -10.30 -3.54 13.51
CA ILE A 104 -9.75 -4.90 13.52
C ILE A 104 -10.85 -5.94 13.79
N GLU A 105 -11.75 -5.69 14.75
CA GLU A 105 -12.83 -6.60 15.09
C GLU A 105 -13.87 -6.71 13.96
N ASP A 106 -14.11 -5.64 13.21
CA ASP A 106 -14.99 -5.65 12.04
C ASP A 106 -14.38 -6.43 10.87
N ILE A 107 -13.07 -6.28 10.60
CA ILE A 107 -12.37 -7.12 9.63
C ILE A 107 -12.42 -8.59 10.06
N ALA A 108 -12.20 -8.88 11.35
CA ALA A 108 -12.29 -10.21 11.91
C ALA A 108 -13.71 -10.82 11.74
N TYR A 109 -14.74 -10.01 11.95
CA TYR A 109 -16.14 -10.40 11.71
C TYR A 109 -16.39 -10.73 10.22
N MET A 110 -15.87 -9.94 9.29
CA MET A 110 -15.98 -10.21 7.86
C MET A 110 -15.25 -11.51 7.47
N ILE A 111 -14.04 -11.73 7.98
CA ILE A 111 -13.29 -12.98 7.76
C ILE A 111 -14.07 -14.18 8.32
N ASP A 112 -14.68 -14.05 9.48
CA ASP A 112 -15.48 -15.13 10.06
C ASP A 112 -16.73 -15.44 9.25
N SER A 113 -17.41 -14.41 8.78
CA SER A 113 -18.69 -14.51 8.06
C SER A 113 -18.52 -14.94 6.60
N VAL A 114 -17.50 -14.44 5.89
CA VAL A 114 -17.29 -14.60 4.44
C VAL A 114 -16.23 -15.66 4.14
N GLY A 115 -15.27 -15.87 5.04
CA GLY A 115 -14.12 -16.77 4.84
C GLY A 115 -12.81 -16.04 4.54
N TYR A 116 -12.88 -14.78 4.16
CA TYR A 116 -11.77 -13.87 3.92
C TYR A 116 -12.24 -12.42 4.09
N MET A 117 -11.35 -11.46 4.19
CA MET A 117 -11.73 -10.05 4.12
C MET A 117 -11.93 -9.66 2.65
N PRO A 118 -13.15 -9.25 2.25
CA PRO A 118 -13.39 -8.70 0.91
C PRO A 118 -12.63 -7.39 0.67
N ASN A 119 -12.61 -6.95 -0.59
CA ASN A 119 -12.03 -5.67 -1.01
C ASN A 119 -12.54 -4.50 -0.14
N ALA A 120 -13.84 -4.47 0.06
CA ALA A 120 -14.48 -3.57 1.01
C ALA A 120 -15.79 -4.20 1.53
N THR A 121 -16.43 -3.51 2.46
CA THR A 121 -17.66 -3.97 3.11
C THR A 121 -18.93 -3.76 2.28
N ALA A 122 -18.81 -3.36 1.02
CA ALA A 122 -19.93 -3.29 0.08
C ALA A 122 -20.21 -4.64 -0.58
N ARG A 123 -21.50 -4.92 -0.84
CA ARG A 123 -21.94 -6.23 -1.38
C ARG A 123 -21.41 -6.55 -2.76
N ASP A 124 -21.22 -5.54 -3.61
CA ASP A 124 -20.67 -5.62 -4.95
C ASP A 124 -19.13 -5.78 -4.98
N LEU A 125 -18.49 -5.67 -3.82
CA LEU A 125 -17.05 -5.82 -3.65
C LEU A 125 -16.64 -7.13 -2.96
N LEU A 126 -17.58 -8.09 -2.81
CA LEU A 126 -17.34 -9.38 -2.18
C LEU A 126 -16.60 -10.38 -3.07
N ASN A 127 -16.55 -10.16 -4.35
CA ASN A 127 -16.00 -11.10 -5.32
C ASN A 127 -14.48 -11.04 -5.47
N ARG A 128 -13.81 -10.30 -4.58
CA ARG A 128 -12.36 -10.16 -4.50
C ARG A 128 -11.92 -9.67 -3.12
N SER A 129 -10.67 -9.91 -2.76
CA SER A 129 -10.03 -9.37 -1.55
C SER A 129 -9.23 -8.09 -1.86
N GLN A 130 -8.27 -7.76 -1.01
CA GLN A 130 -7.20 -6.77 -1.18
C GLN A 130 -5.91 -7.29 -0.51
N PRO A 131 -4.74 -6.58 -0.57
CA PRO A 131 -3.51 -7.01 0.08
C PRO A 131 -3.71 -7.39 1.55
N PRO A 132 -3.28 -8.61 1.98
CA PRO A 132 -3.64 -9.21 3.28
C PRO A 132 -2.87 -8.61 4.45
N LEU A 133 -3.24 -7.43 4.89
CA LEU A 133 -2.59 -6.68 5.96
C LEU A 133 -3.22 -6.88 7.35
N PHE A 134 -4.26 -7.72 7.48
CA PHE A 134 -4.92 -7.98 8.77
C PHE A 134 -3.96 -8.51 9.83
N CYS A 135 -3.09 -9.45 9.47
CA CYS A 135 -2.09 -9.97 10.40
C CYS A 135 -1.14 -8.87 10.92
N GLN A 136 -0.79 -7.90 10.07
CA GLN A 136 0.02 -6.77 10.50
C GLN A 136 -0.77 -5.80 11.39
N MET A 137 -2.07 -5.56 11.10
CA MET A 137 -2.94 -4.76 11.99
C MET A 137 -3.00 -5.37 13.39
N VAL A 138 -3.17 -6.70 13.47
CA VAL A 138 -3.17 -7.44 14.74
C VAL A 138 -1.81 -7.31 15.45
N LYS A 139 -0.70 -7.39 14.71
CA LYS A 139 0.66 -7.20 15.24
C LYS A 139 0.83 -5.81 15.83
N ASP A 140 0.51 -4.77 15.06
CA ASP A 140 0.71 -3.38 15.47
C ASP A 140 -0.14 -3.02 16.69
N TYR A 141 -1.38 -3.50 16.75
CA TYR A 141 -2.23 -3.34 17.93
C TYR A 141 -1.67 -4.09 19.15
N PHE A 142 -1.23 -5.33 18.96
CA PHE A 142 -0.62 -6.12 20.04
C PHE A 142 0.67 -5.49 20.55
N ASP A 143 1.52 -4.99 19.67
CA ASP A 143 2.77 -4.31 20.05
C ASP A 143 2.50 -3.04 20.87
N ALA A 144 1.42 -2.32 20.54
CA ALA A 144 1.04 -1.10 21.24
C ALA A 144 0.38 -1.36 22.61
N THR A 145 -0.31 -2.50 22.78
CA THR A 145 -1.14 -2.75 23.99
C THR A 145 -0.63 -3.88 24.86
N GLY A 146 0.12 -4.84 24.32
CA GLY A 146 0.52 -6.06 25.02
C GLY A 146 -0.64 -7.01 25.34
N ASP A 147 -1.84 -6.83 24.74
CA ASP A 147 -3.05 -7.59 25.04
C ASP A 147 -2.99 -9.01 24.46
N LYS A 148 -2.53 -9.95 25.28
CA LYS A 148 -2.46 -11.38 24.90
C LYS A 148 -3.83 -12.02 24.75
N ALA A 149 -4.86 -11.55 25.45
CA ALA A 149 -6.20 -12.09 25.32
C ALA A 149 -6.81 -11.71 23.97
N PHE A 150 -6.61 -10.46 23.52
CA PHE A 150 -6.93 -10.03 22.17
C PHE A 150 -6.20 -10.90 21.13
N LEU A 151 -4.87 -11.01 21.25
CA LEU A 151 -4.05 -11.79 20.32
C LEU A 151 -4.54 -13.24 20.21
N GLN A 152 -4.86 -13.88 21.34
CA GLN A 152 -5.37 -15.24 21.36
C GLN A 152 -6.71 -15.39 20.62
N ARG A 153 -7.60 -14.39 20.70
CA ARG A 153 -8.88 -14.38 19.95
C ARG A 153 -8.69 -14.23 18.46
N MET A 154 -7.64 -13.50 18.03
CA MET A 154 -7.38 -13.26 16.60
C MET A 154 -6.75 -14.45 15.87
N ILE A 155 -6.02 -15.34 16.56
CA ILE A 155 -5.32 -16.45 15.92
C ILE A 155 -6.20 -17.31 14.99
N PRO A 156 -7.38 -17.80 15.37
CA PRO A 156 -8.20 -18.63 14.47
C PRO A 156 -8.65 -17.87 13.21
N LEU A 157 -8.84 -16.56 13.31
CA LEU A 157 -9.25 -15.72 12.18
C LEU A 157 -8.08 -15.47 11.24
N LEU A 158 -6.88 -15.28 11.78
CA LEU A 158 -5.65 -15.21 11.00
C LEU A 158 -5.38 -16.53 10.27
N GLU A 159 -5.55 -17.68 10.93
CA GLU A 159 -5.40 -19.00 10.30
C GLU A 159 -6.46 -19.20 9.19
N LYS A 160 -7.68 -18.69 9.35
CA LYS A 160 -8.75 -18.74 8.35
C LYS A 160 -8.40 -17.89 7.11
N GLU A 161 -7.98 -16.64 7.30
CA GLU A 161 -7.55 -15.78 6.20
C GLU A 161 -6.33 -16.36 5.47
N TYR A 162 -5.33 -16.82 6.20
CA TYR A 162 -4.17 -17.47 5.59
C TYR A 162 -4.58 -18.69 4.74
N THR A 163 -5.55 -19.47 5.21
CA THR A 163 -6.07 -20.63 4.46
C THR A 163 -6.70 -20.19 3.14
N PHE A 164 -7.48 -19.11 3.13
CA PHE A 164 -8.00 -18.54 1.88
C PHE A 164 -6.89 -18.24 0.87
N TRP A 165 -5.85 -17.51 1.27
CA TRP A 165 -4.73 -17.16 0.40
C TRP A 165 -3.98 -18.40 -0.11
N MET A 166 -3.84 -19.44 0.71
CA MET A 166 -3.11 -20.67 0.36
C MET A 166 -3.93 -21.69 -0.40
N THR A 167 -5.26 -21.51 -0.52
CA THR A 167 -6.13 -22.42 -1.26
C THR A 167 -6.74 -21.79 -2.51
N HIS A 168 -7.10 -20.50 -2.45
CA HIS A 168 -7.78 -19.80 -3.54
C HIS A 168 -6.85 -18.93 -4.40
N ARG A 169 -5.71 -18.54 -3.86
CA ARG A 169 -4.80 -17.56 -4.50
C ARG A 169 -3.36 -18.10 -4.66
N ILE A 170 -3.21 -19.43 -4.71
CA ILE A 170 -1.92 -20.09 -4.93
C ILE A 170 -1.69 -20.35 -6.43
N ALA A 171 -0.49 -20.06 -6.92
CA ALA A 171 -0.05 -20.38 -8.28
C ALA A 171 0.68 -21.74 -8.32
N PRO A 172 0.84 -22.36 -9.51
CA PRO A 172 1.48 -23.67 -9.64
C PRO A 172 2.91 -23.76 -9.11
N ASN A 173 3.64 -22.64 -9.05
CA ASN A 173 4.99 -22.54 -8.51
C ASN A 173 5.03 -22.33 -6.98
N SER A 174 3.90 -22.45 -6.30
CA SER A 174 3.73 -22.32 -4.85
C SER A 174 3.92 -20.90 -4.28
N LEU A 175 3.99 -19.88 -5.14
CA LEU A 175 3.81 -18.49 -4.75
C LEU A 175 2.35 -18.06 -4.94
N ASN A 176 1.97 -16.97 -4.31
CA ASN A 176 0.60 -16.45 -4.43
C ASN A 176 0.45 -15.49 -5.62
N ARG A 177 -0.76 -15.38 -6.10
CA ARG A 177 -1.24 -14.45 -7.12
C ARG A 177 -2.53 -13.80 -6.68
N TYR A 178 -2.89 -12.67 -7.27
CA TYR A 178 -4.23 -12.11 -7.14
C TYR A 178 -5.23 -12.86 -8.05
N GLY A 179 -6.52 -12.71 -7.77
CA GLY A 179 -7.58 -13.41 -8.47
C GLY A 179 -8.96 -12.84 -8.17
N HIS A 180 -9.98 -13.67 -8.28
CA HIS A 180 -11.36 -13.30 -8.01
C HIS A 180 -12.20 -14.53 -7.67
N ASP A 181 -13.39 -14.28 -7.12
CA ASP A 181 -14.47 -15.26 -6.90
C ASP A 181 -15.77 -14.85 -7.65
N ALA A 182 -15.63 -14.05 -8.73
CA ALA A 182 -16.74 -13.52 -9.53
C ALA A 182 -17.33 -14.55 -10.48
N THR A 183 -18.62 -14.41 -10.73
CA THR A 183 -19.36 -15.14 -11.79
C THR A 183 -18.97 -14.65 -13.19
N ARG A 184 -19.29 -15.44 -14.22
CA ARG A 184 -19.05 -15.04 -15.63
C ARG A 184 -19.74 -13.71 -15.98
N GLN A 185 -20.94 -13.47 -15.44
CA GLN A 185 -21.68 -12.22 -15.68
C GLN A 185 -20.96 -11.03 -15.04
N GLU A 186 -20.55 -11.13 -13.79
CA GLU A 186 -19.80 -10.06 -13.09
C GLU A 186 -18.50 -9.74 -13.82
N LEU A 187 -17.78 -10.73 -14.36
CA LEU A 187 -16.56 -10.51 -15.14
C LEU A 187 -16.84 -9.74 -16.43
N THR A 188 -17.93 -10.10 -17.13
CA THR A 188 -18.35 -9.38 -18.34
C THR A 188 -18.72 -7.94 -18.02
N ASP A 189 -19.49 -7.72 -16.94
CA ASP A 189 -19.92 -6.39 -16.51
C ASP A 189 -18.72 -5.55 -16.05
N PHE A 190 -17.77 -6.15 -15.34
CA PHE A 190 -16.55 -5.49 -14.93
C PHE A 190 -15.68 -5.08 -16.13
N CYS A 191 -15.52 -5.95 -17.12
CA CYS A 191 -14.85 -5.61 -18.36
C CYS A 191 -15.55 -4.45 -19.08
N ASN A 192 -16.87 -4.54 -19.29
CA ASN A 192 -17.63 -3.51 -20.00
C ASN A 192 -17.59 -2.16 -19.29
N GLY A 193 -17.59 -2.15 -17.95
CA GLY A 193 -17.57 -0.94 -17.15
C GLY A 193 -16.19 -0.28 -17.04
N LEU A 194 -15.12 -1.04 -17.00
CA LEU A 194 -13.79 -0.53 -16.60
C LEU A 194 -12.68 -0.68 -17.66
N ALA A 195 -12.91 -1.39 -18.77
CA ALA A 195 -11.88 -1.56 -19.81
C ALA A 195 -11.40 -0.23 -20.41
N HIS A 196 -12.26 0.80 -20.42
CA HIS A 196 -11.90 2.14 -20.87
C HIS A 196 -10.75 2.76 -20.06
N ARG A 197 -10.62 2.42 -18.76
CA ARG A 197 -9.53 2.90 -17.87
C ARG A 197 -8.16 2.38 -18.29
N VAL A 198 -8.12 1.26 -19.01
CA VAL A 198 -6.90 0.71 -19.61
C VAL A 198 -6.87 0.90 -21.13
N ARG A 199 -7.71 1.82 -21.66
CA ARG A 199 -7.80 2.19 -23.08
C ARG A 199 -8.16 1.03 -24.00
N VAL A 200 -8.96 0.10 -23.51
CA VAL A 200 -9.48 -1.04 -24.26
C VAL A 200 -10.97 -0.81 -24.53
N ASN A 201 -11.41 -1.11 -25.78
CA ASN A 201 -12.81 -1.11 -26.14
C ASN A 201 -13.36 -2.55 -26.04
N PRO A 202 -14.29 -2.83 -25.11
CA PRO A 202 -14.85 -4.19 -24.95
C PRO A 202 -15.54 -4.74 -26.19
N SER A 203 -16.00 -3.87 -27.10
CA SER A 203 -16.68 -4.28 -28.35
C SER A 203 -15.74 -4.97 -29.35
N ASP A 204 -14.43 -4.83 -29.18
CA ASP A 204 -13.43 -5.47 -30.03
C ASP A 204 -13.17 -6.93 -29.65
N TYR A 205 -13.82 -7.43 -28.58
CA TYR A 205 -13.60 -8.73 -27.96
C TYR A 205 -14.85 -9.61 -28.08
N THR A 206 -14.65 -10.91 -28.22
CA THR A 206 -15.69 -11.94 -28.06
C THR A 206 -16.10 -12.03 -26.58
N ASP A 207 -17.22 -12.70 -26.29
CA ASP A 207 -17.72 -12.89 -24.92
C ASP A 207 -16.70 -13.60 -24.03
N ASP A 208 -16.04 -14.65 -24.52
CA ASP A 208 -15.03 -15.38 -23.75
C ASP A 208 -13.76 -14.55 -23.53
N GLU A 209 -13.39 -13.69 -24.46
CA GLU A 209 -12.29 -12.75 -24.29
C GLU A 209 -12.63 -11.66 -23.28
N ARG A 210 -13.86 -11.12 -23.29
CA ARG A 210 -14.33 -10.16 -22.27
C ARG A 210 -14.30 -10.76 -20.87
N ILE A 211 -14.76 -12.00 -20.71
CA ILE A 211 -14.73 -12.71 -19.43
C ILE A 211 -13.29 -12.88 -18.96
N ARG A 212 -12.39 -13.34 -19.81
CA ARG A 212 -10.97 -13.53 -19.47
C ARG A 212 -10.30 -12.21 -19.14
N PHE A 213 -10.54 -11.17 -19.93
CA PHE A 213 -10.00 -9.84 -19.68
C PHE A 213 -10.56 -9.23 -18.39
N GLY A 214 -11.87 -9.36 -18.16
CA GLY A 214 -12.54 -8.94 -16.93
C GLY A 214 -11.97 -9.64 -15.70
N ALA A 215 -11.61 -10.92 -15.80
CA ALA A 215 -10.95 -11.66 -14.71
C ALA A 215 -9.56 -11.07 -14.35
N HIS A 216 -8.77 -10.70 -15.35
CA HIS A 216 -7.48 -10.04 -15.10
C HIS A 216 -7.65 -8.65 -14.52
N LEU A 217 -8.59 -7.84 -15.03
CA LEU A 217 -8.90 -6.52 -14.47
C LEU A 217 -9.38 -6.61 -13.02
N LEU A 218 -10.23 -7.61 -12.72
CA LEU A 218 -10.74 -7.81 -11.36
C LEU A 218 -9.63 -8.28 -10.39
N ALA A 219 -8.69 -9.08 -10.88
CA ALA A 219 -7.49 -9.45 -10.12
C ALA A 219 -6.55 -8.25 -9.88
N GLU A 220 -6.46 -7.29 -10.81
CA GLU A 220 -5.77 -6.02 -10.56
C GLU A 220 -6.48 -5.21 -9.47
N ALA A 221 -7.82 -5.18 -9.47
CA ALA A 221 -8.57 -4.55 -8.38
C ALA A 221 -8.36 -5.25 -7.02
N GLU A 222 -8.19 -6.60 -6.99
CA GLU A 222 -7.79 -7.32 -5.77
C GLU A 222 -6.39 -6.92 -5.30
N SER A 223 -5.49 -6.56 -6.23
CA SER A 223 -4.14 -6.11 -5.86
C SER A 223 -4.10 -4.76 -5.14
N GLY A 224 -5.18 -3.98 -5.22
CA GLY A 224 -5.23 -2.60 -4.78
C GLY A 224 -4.54 -1.62 -5.75
N TRP A 225 -3.96 -2.11 -6.85
CA TRP A 225 -3.24 -1.31 -7.86
C TRP A 225 -4.03 -1.24 -9.19
N ASP A 226 -5.29 -0.96 -9.11
CA ASP A 226 -6.21 -0.88 -10.26
C ASP A 226 -6.15 0.52 -10.93
N PHE A 227 -5.57 0.75 -12.09
CA PHE A 227 -4.91 -0.22 -12.92
C PHE A 227 -3.45 0.17 -13.11
N THR A 228 -2.59 -0.82 -13.41
CA THR A 228 -1.14 -0.68 -13.37
C THR A 228 -0.49 -1.35 -14.59
N PRO A 229 0.68 -0.87 -15.05
CA PRO A 229 1.45 -1.56 -16.09
C PRO A 229 2.18 -2.81 -15.59
N ARG A 230 2.25 -3.07 -14.28
CA ARG A 230 3.02 -4.15 -13.65
C ARG A 230 2.79 -5.51 -14.27
N PHE A 231 1.56 -5.78 -14.65
CA PHE A 231 1.07 -7.11 -15.06
C PHE A 231 0.73 -7.22 -16.54
N GLU A 232 1.00 -6.20 -17.34
CA GLU A 232 0.72 -6.21 -18.78
C GLU A 232 -0.76 -6.55 -19.12
N GLY A 233 -1.71 -6.16 -18.24
CA GLY A 233 -3.14 -6.52 -18.35
C GLY A 233 -3.44 -8.00 -18.06
N ARG A 234 -2.51 -8.76 -17.47
CA ARG A 234 -2.58 -10.20 -17.20
C ARG A 234 -2.32 -10.55 -15.75
N CYS A 235 -2.88 -9.77 -14.80
CA CYS A 235 -2.59 -9.87 -13.37
C CYS A 235 -2.63 -11.31 -12.83
N MET A 236 -3.59 -12.13 -13.25
CA MET A 236 -3.71 -13.51 -12.79
C MET A 236 -2.55 -14.42 -13.19
N ASP A 237 -1.73 -14.03 -14.16
CA ASP A 237 -0.58 -14.78 -14.66
C ASP A 237 0.71 -14.46 -13.89
N PHE A 238 0.64 -13.51 -12.96
CA PHE A 238 1.80 -13.02 -12.22
C PHE A 238 1.77 -13.43 -10.74
N ASN A 239 2.98 -13.63 -10.19
CA ASN A 239 3.20 -13.60 -8.75
C ASN A 239 3.67 -12.17 -8.40
N PRO A 240 2.85 -11.36 -7.70
CA PRO A 240 3.22 -10.01 -7.31
C PRO A 240 4.24 -10.02 -6.16
N VAL A 241 5.23 -9.13 -6.25
CA VAL A 241 6.28 -8.98 -5.23
C VAL A 241 5.68 -8.61 -3.87
N ASP A 242 4.79 -7.61 -3.87
CA ASP A 242 4.14 -7.10 -2.67
C ASP A 242 3.30 -8.16 -1.95
N LEU A 243 2.42 -8.87 -2.67
CA LEU A 243 1.60 -9.93 -2.08
C LEU A 243 2.47 -11.00 -1.39
N ASN A 244 3.52 -11.45 -2.06
CA ASN A 244 4.35 -12.52 -1.54
C ASN A 244 5.25 -12.04 -0.38
N ALA A 245 5.68 -10.77 -0.39
CA ALA A 245 6.39 -10.16 0.73
C ALA A 245 5.46 -9.96 1.95
N ILE A 246 4.22 -9.51 1.75
CA ILE A 246 3.21 -9.35 2.81
C ILE A 246 2.92 -10.72 3.45
N LEU A 247 2.72 -11.77 2.65
CA LEU A 247 2.48 -13.12 3.16
C LEU A 247 3.70 -13.72 3.88
N TYR A 248 4.93 -13.37 3.46
CA TYR A 248 6.11 -13.70 4.26
C TYR A 248 6.07 -13.03 5.63
N GLY A 249 5.74 -11.74 5.68
CA GLY A 249 5.55 -11.01 6.94
C GLY A 249 4.45 -11.64 7.80
N PHE A 250 3.35 -12.05 7.19
CA PHE A 250 2.26 -12.78 7.86
C PHE A 250 2.78 -14.06 8.55
N GLU A 251 3.54 -14.88 7.83
CA GLU A 251 4.10 -16.13 8.33
C GLU A 251 5.09 -15.89 9.49
N ARG A 252 5.89 -14.81 9.42
CA ARG A 252 6.79 -14.39 10.51
C ARG A 252 6.03 -13.93 11.74
N ASN A 253 4.99 -13.11 11.56
CA ASN A 253 4.15 -12.65 12.66
C ASN A 253 3.43 -13.82 13.35
N MET A 254 2.91 -14.78 12.58
CA MET A 254 2.28 -15.98 13.14
C MET A 254 3.26 -16.85 13.95
N ALA A 255 4.53 -16.94 13.53
CA ALA A 255 5.56 -17.61 14.32
C ALA A 255 5.77 -16.92 15.66
N GLU A 256 5.92 -15.59 15.66
CA GLU A 256 6.08 -14.76 16.86
C GLU A 256 4.85 -14.86 17.79
N PHE A 257 3.63 -14.77 17.24
CA PHE A 257 2.40 -14.90 18.03
C PHE A 257 2.31 -16.26 18.77
N ASN A 258 2.71 -17.35 18.10
CA ASN A 258 2.75 -18.66 18.74
C ASN A 258 3.77 -18.69 19.88
N ASP A 259 4.95 -18.07 19.73
CA ASP A 259 5.95 -17.96 20.79
C ASP A 259 5.42 -17.14 21.98
N VAL A 260 4.84 -15.97 21.73
CA VAL A 260 4.28 -15.07 22.75
C VAL A 260 3.17 -15.74 23.57
N LEU A 261 2.33 -16.55 22.89
CA LEU A 261 1.21 -17.28 23.49
C LEU A 261 1.62 -18.65 24.05
N GLY A 262 2.88 -19.08 23.93
CA GLY A 262 3.34 -20.41 24.36
C GLY A 262 2.68 -21.55 23.58
N ARG A 263 2.23 -21.32 22.35
CA ARG A 263 1.57 -22.31 21.48
C ARG A 263 2.60 -23.12 20.70
N LYS A 264 2.28 -24.38 20.42
CA LYS A 264 3.04 -25.19 19.47
C LYS A 264 2.67 -24.75 18.05
N GLY A 265 3.65 -24.39 17.22
CA GLY A 265 3.36 -23.98 15.84
C GLY A 265 4.40 -23.03 15.25
N ASN A 266 5.19 -22.35 16.08
CA ASN A 266 6.22 -21.39 15.65
C ASN A 266 7.17 -21.99 14.60
N ARG A 267 7.62 -23.27 14.80
CA ARG A 267 8.50 -23.94 13.83
C ARG A 267 7.84 -24.08 12.46
N LEU A 268 6.60 -24.51 12.41
CA LEU A 268 5.88 -24.69 11.14
C LEU A 268 5.73 -23.33 10.38
N TRP A 269 5.40 -22.26 11.11
CA TRP A 269 5.27 -20.94 10.52
C TRP A 269 6.62 -20.39 10.03
N ASN A 270 7.71 -20.61 10.78
CA ASN A 270 9.05 -20.26 10.32
C ASN A 270 9.45 -21.08 9.07
N GLU A 271 9.18 -22.39 9.02
CA GLU A 271 9.44 -23.23 7.85
C GLU A 271 8.67 -22.72 6.60
N ARG A 272 7.42 -22.24 6.77
CA ARG A 272 6.62 -21.63 5.71
C ARG A 272 7.26 -20.33 5.22
N ALA A 273 7.64 -19.45 6.14
CA ALA A 273 8.29 -18.19 5.83
C ALA A 273 9.61 -18.39 5.05
N GLU A 274 10.48 -19.29 5.51
CA GLU A 274 11.74 -19.58 4.84
C GLU A 274 11.54 -20.21 3.45
N LYS A 275 10.55 -21.09 3.31
CA LYS A 275 10.18 -21.63 1.99
C LYS A 275 9.70 -20.54 1.05
N ARG A 276 8.84 -19.63 1.53
CA ARG A 276 8.35 -18.49 0.72
C ARG A 276 9.49 -17.57 0.33
N LYS A 277 10.36 -17.20 1.26
CA LYS A 277 11.55 -16.37 0.99
C LYS A 277 12.45 -16.99 -0.08
N ALA A 278 12.69 -18.30 0.00
CA ALA A 278 13.47 -19.02 -0.99
C ALA A 278 12.81 -19.00 -2.38
N LEU A 279 11.48 -19.10 -2.46
CA LEU A 279 10.73 -19.01 -3.72
C LEU A 279 10.72 -17.59 -4.28
N ILE A 280 10.55 -16.56 -3.45
CA ILE A 280 10.66 -15.15 -3.84
C ILE A 280 12.04 -14.89 -4.45
N ASN A 281 13.10 -15.28 -3.76
CA ASN A 281 14.47 -15.10 -4.26
C ASN A 281 14.73 -15.87 -5.56
N ARG A 282 14.17 -17.07 -5.69
CA ARG A 282 14.35 -17.90 -6.90
C ARG A 282 13.69 -17.28 -8.12
N TYR A 283 12.46 -16.77 -7.99
CA TYR A 283 11.65 -16.36 -9.14
C TYR A 283 11.67 -14.85 -9.37
N MET A 284 11.61 -14.06 -8.31
CA MET A 284 11.43 -12.61 -8.39
C MET A 284 12.73 -11.82 -8.35
N LEU A 285 13.76 -12.31 -7.61
CA LEU A 285 15.05 -11.63 -7.54
C LEU A 285 15.81 -11.82 -8.86
N ASP A 286 16.18 -10.72 -9.51
CA ASP A 286 17.07 -10.75 -10.66
C ASP A 286 18.53 -10.84 -10.20
N PRO A 287 19.23 -11.94 -10.48
CA PRO A 287 20.60 -12.14 -10.00
C PRO A 287 21.60 -11.19 -10.66
N THR A 288 21.24 -10.53 -11.77
CA THR A 288 22.11 -9.59 -12.46
C THR A 288 22.10 -8.22 -11.81
N THR A 289 20.91 -7.75 -11.42
CA THR A 289 20.71 -6.41 -10.85
C THR A 289 20.58 -6.41 -9.33
N GLY A 290 20.25 -7.54 -8.71
CA GLY A 290 19.90 -7.64 -7.30
C GLY A 290 18.53 -7.06 -6.95
N LEU A 291 17.71 -6.74 -7.95
CA LEU A 291 16.39 -6.13 -7.74
C LEU A 291 15.27 -7.15 -7.86
N TYR A 292 14.17 -6.90 -7.17
CA TYR A 292 12.97 -7.73 -7.24
C TYR A 292 12.00 -7.20 -8.29
N PHE A 293 11.35 -8.14 -9.01
CA PHE A 293 10.32 -7.88 -10.01
C PHE A 293 9.15 -8.84 -9.84
N ASP A 294 7.96 -8.43 -10.25
CA ASP A 294 6.84 -9.36 -10.40
C ASP A 294 7.22 -10.48 -11.37
N TYR A 295 6.73 -11.69 -11.14
CA TYR A 295 7.09 -12.86 -11.93
C TYR A 295 5.91 -13.42 -12.72
N ASP A 296 5.98 -13.37 -14.03
CA ASP A 296 5.06 -14.04 -14.96
C ASP A 296 5.34 -15.55 -14.92
N TYR A 297 4.57 -16.28 -14.12
CA TYR A 297 4.78 -17.72 -13.93
C TYR A 297 4.26 -18.55 -15.10
N VAL A 298 3.40 -17.97 -15.97
CA VAL A 298 2.92 -18.63 -17.20
C VAL A 298 4.00 -18.64 -18.26
N ASN A 299 4.70 -17.51 -18.46
CA ASN A 299 5.75 -17.39 -19.46
C ASN A 299 7.17 -17.62 -18.89
N GLY A 300 7.31 -17.82 -17.57
CA GLY A 300 8.58 -18.12 -16.93
C GLY A 300 9.59 -16.97 -16.92
N LYS A 301 9.14 -15.71 -16.88
CA LYS A 301 9.98 -14.51 -16.93
C LYS A 301 9.60 -13.49 -15.86
N ARG A 302 10.54 -12.62 -15.49
CA ARG A 302 10.25 -11.45 -14.66
C ARG A 302 9.61 -10.35 -15.50
N SER A 303 8.80 -9.51 -14.83
CA SER A 303 8.26 -8.29 -15.44
C SER A 303 9.39 -7.31 -15.78
N ASP A 304 9.21 -6.54 -16.85
CA ASP A 304 10.12 -5.44 -17.20
C ASP A 304 9.80 -4.14 -16.43
N VAL A 305 8.71 -4.13 -15.67
CA VAL A 305 8.25 -2.96 -14.93
C VAL A 305 8.86 -2.95 -13.52
N TYR A 306 9.72 -1.97 -13.27
CA TYR A 306 10.24 -1.71 -11.92
C TYR A 306 9.27 -0.79 -11.18
N SER A 307 8.71 -1.26 -10.08
CA SER A 307 7.65 -0.55 -9.33
C SER A 307 7.99 -0.43 -7.85
N ALA A 308 7.30 0.49 -7.17
CA ALA A 308 7.44 0.70 -5.73
C ALA A 308 7.00 -0.52 -4.88
N ALA A 309 6.40 -1.55 -5.48
CA ALA A 309 6.14 -2.83 -4.82
C ALA A 309 7.42 -3.46 -4.22
N VAL A 310 8.61 -3.14 -4.75
CA VAL A 310 9.89 -3.61 -4.21
C VAL A 310 10.15 -3.18 -2.76
N PHE A 311 9.60 -2.05 -2.32
CA PHE A 311 9.77 -1.59 -0.95
C PHE A 311 9.12 -2.52 0.09
N THR A 312 8.13 -3.31 -0.31
CA THR A 312 7.54 -4.32 0.58
C THR A 312 8.52 -5.44 0.93
N THR A 313 9.52 -5.72 0.07
CA THR A 313 10.58 -6.70 0.38
C THR A 313 11.50 -6.24 1.50
N LEU A 314 11.76 -4.93 1.60
CA LEU A 314 12.46 -4.32 2.73
C LEU A 314 11.56 -4.28 3.97
N TRP A 315 10.34 -3.79 3.82
CA TRP A 315 9.38 -3.65 4.91
C TRP A 315 9.12 -5.00 5.61
N ALA A 316 8.90 -6.06 4.87
CA ALA A 316 8.66 -7.40 5.41
C ALA A 316 9.94 -8.11 5.86
N GLY A 317 11.14 -7.67 5.44
CA GLY A 317 12.42 -8.32 5.77
C GLY A 317 12.75 -9.52 4.88
N VAL A 318 12.23 -9.53 3.66
CA VAL A 318 12.53 -10.56 2.64
C VAL A 318 13.93 -10.39 2.08
N ALA A 319 14.31 -9.15 1.72
CA ALA A 319 15.60 -8.85 1.12
C ALA A 319 16.75 -9.25 2.07
N ASP A 320 17.84 -9.75 1.52
CA ASP A 320 19.11 -9.79 2.23
C ASP A 320 19.85 -8.46 2.09
N GLU A 321 20.99 -8.31 2.74
CA GLU A 321 21.76 -7.05 2.71
C GLU A 321 22.20 -6.67 1.29
N VAL A 322 22.52 -7.66 0.44
CA VAL A 322 22.98 -7.42 -0.94
C VAL A 322 21.84 -6.87 -1.79
N ALA A 323 20.65 -7.48 -1.70
CA ALA A 323 19.47 -7.00 -2.41
C ALA A 323 18.98 -5.64 -1.87
N ALA A 324 19.08 -5.41 -0.56
CA ALA A 324 18.75 -4.13 0.05
C ALA A 324 19.68 -3.01 -0.45
N ASP A 325 20.97 -3.26 -0.51
CA ASP A 325 21.97 -2.33 -1.07
C ASP A 325 21.73 -2.07 -2.57
N ALA A 326 21.37 -3.09 -3.34
CA ALA A 326 21.04 -2.93 -4.76
C ALA A 326 19.80 -2.04 -4.95
N LEU A 327 18.77 -2.22 -4.10
CA LEU A 327 17.58 -1.38 -4.11
C LEU A 327 17.94 0.07 -3.76
N LEU A 328 18.75 0.30 -2.71
CA LEU A 328 19.20 1.64 -2.34
C LEU A 328 19.95 2.34 -3.48
N LYS A 329 20.84 1.63 -4.18
CA LYS A 329 21.59 2.14 -5.33
C LYS A 329 20.71 2.48 -6.54
N SER A 330 19.53 1.84 -6.64
CA SER A 330 18.57 2.04 -7.73
C SER A 330 17.38 2.92 -7.31
N LEU A 331 17.47 3.56 -6.14
CA LEU A 331 16.37 4.32 -5.55
C LEU A 331 15.96 5.50 -6.44
N ASP A 332 16.91 6.12 -7.16
CA ASP A 332 16.70 7.22 -8.11
C ASP A 332 15.71 6.89 -9.22
N ARG A 333 15.49 5.61 -9.52
CA ARG A 333 14.49 5.16 -10.51
C ARG A 333 13.03 5.35 -10.00
N LEU A 334 12.83 5.38 -8.69
CA LEU A 334 11.52 5.50 -8.04
C LEU A 334 11.41 6.78 -7.21
N GLU A 335 12.51 7.37 -6.78
CA GLU A 335 12.50 8.60 -6.01
C GLU A 335 12.32 9.80 -6.95
N ALA A 336 11.21 10.52 -6.77
CA ALA A 336 10.87 11.73 -7.50
C ALA A 336 11.12 13.00 -6.65
N PRO A 337 11.04 14.20 -7.22
CA PRO A 337 11.20 15.45 -6.47
C PRO A 337 10.26 15.60 -5.26
N CYS A 338 9.05 15.04 -5.34
CA CYS A 338 8.01 15.19 -4.31
C CYS A 338 7.64 13.86 -3.62
N GLY A 339 8.43 12.82 -3.74
CA GLY A 339 8.18 11.54 -3.07
C GLY A 339 8.56 10.32 -3.91
N VAL A 340 7.73 9.28 -3.88
CA VAL A 340 7.95 7.99 -4.57
C VAL A 340 6.97 7.83 -5.72
N LEU A 341 7.50 7.46 -6.89
CA LEU A 341 6.71 7.06 -8.07
C LEU A 341 6.10 5.68 -7.84
N THR A 342 4.94 5.45 -8.41
CA THR A 342 4.29 4.14 -8.44
C THR A 342 5.11 3.12 -9.23
N CYS A 343 5.50 3.50 -10.45
CA CYS A 343 6.41 2.74 -11.31
C CYS A 343 7.51 3.66 -11.84
N ALA A 344 8.67 3.10 -12.16
CA ALA A 344 9.72 3.81 -12.86
C ALA A 344 9.24 4.23 -14.27
N PHE A 345 9.69 5.38 -14.75
CA PHE A 345 9.46 5.76 -16.14
C PHE A 345 10.10 4.75 -17.09
N ARG A 346 9.39 4.41 -18.13
CA ARG A 346 9.83 3.46 -19.17
C ARG A 346 10.04 4.19 -20.49
N GLU A 347 11.18 3.95 -21.10
CA GLU A 347 11.53 4.56 -22.39
C GLU A 347 10.51 4.17 -23.48
N GLY A 348 10.11 5.14 -24.31
CA GLY A 348 9.18 4.92 -25.41
C GLY A 348 7.72 4.73 -24.99
N THR A 349 7.39 4.81 -23.69
CA THR A 349 6.02 4.70 -23.21
C THR A 349 5.49 6.04 -22.67
N VAL A 350 4.18 6.24 -22.82
CA VAL A 350 3.47 7.35 -22.17
C VAL A 350 2.63 6.75 -21.03
N PRO A 351 2.99 7.01 -19.76
CA PRO A 351 2.21 6.52 -18.64
C PRO A 351 0.77 7.03 -18.69
N PHE A 352 -0.20 6.18 -18.38
CA PHE A 352 -1.62 6.57 -18.41
C PHE A 352 -2.44 5.97 -17.25
N ALA A 353 -2.02 4.84 -16.71
CA ALA A 353 -2.74 4.17 -15.63
C ALA A 353 -2.61 4.96 -14.32
N GLN A 354 -3.62 4.88 -13.46
CA GLN A 354 -3.57 5.59 -12.18
C GLN A 354 -2.49 5.06 -11.24
N TRP A 355 -2.15 3.77 -11.33
CA TRP A 355 -1.03 3.15 -10.60
C TRP A 355 0.22 3.05 -11.49
N ASP A 356 0.59 4.17 -12.11
CA ASP A 356 1.81 4.36 -12.90
C ASP A 356 2.45 5.73 -12.57
N ALA A 357 3.64 6.00 -13.11
CA ALA A 357 4.20 7.36 -13.07
C ALA A 357 3.24 8.35 -13.78
N PRO A 358 3.15 9.61 -13.38
CA PRO A 358 3.91 10.27 -12.32
C PRO A 358 3.25 10.18 -10.93
N ASN A 359 2.22 9.33 -10.77
CA ASN A 359 1.44 9.27 -9.55
C ASN A 359 2.23 8.68 -8.39
N GLY A 360 2.04 9.27 -7.21
CA GLY A 360 2.50 8.80 -5.93
C GLY A 360 1.32 8.52 -4.99
N TRP A 361 1.44 7.48 -4.16
CA TRP A 361 0.40 6.98 -3.29
C TRP A 361 0.92 6.83 -1.87
N ALA A 362 0.13 7.19 -0.88
CA ALA A 362 0.54 7.14 0.52
C ALA A 362 1.04 5.76 0.98
N PRO A 363 0.38 4.61 0.65
CA PRO A 363 0.88 3.28 1.00
C PRO A 363 2.31 3.01 0.55
N LEU A 364 2.69 3.48 -0.63
CA LEU A 364 4.03 3.25 -1.19
C LEU A 364 5.11 4.02 -0.44
N HIS A 365 4.78 5.23 0.02
CA HIS A 365 5.67 6.01 0.89
C HIS A 365 5.84 5.35 2.24
N TYR A 366 4.76 4.82 2.82
CA TYR A 366 4.83 4.07 4.07
C TYR A 366 5.78 2.87 3.98
N PHE A 367 5.60 2.01 2.95
CA PHE A 367 6.48 0.86 2.75
C PHE A 367 7.93 1.28 2.47
N ALA A 368 8.14 2.35 1.69
CA ALA A 368 9.49 2.86 1.39
C ALA A 368 10.18 3.37 2.66
N ILE A 369 9.54 4.25 3.43
CA ILE A 369 10.12 4.84 4.64
C ILE A 369 10.41 3.76 5.68
N LYS A 370 9.42 2.92 6.01
CA LYS A 370 9.59 1.86 7.02
C LYS A 370 10.57 0.78 6.56
N GLY A 371 10.55 0.42 5.27
CA GLY A 371 11.46 -0.56 4.69
C GLY A 371 12.91 -0.08 4.71
N LEU A 372 13.17 1.13 4.24
CA LEU A 372 14.51 1.72 4.24
C LEU A 372 15.05 1.89 5.68
N ASP A 373 14.23 2.37 6.61
CA ASP A 373 14.63 2.53 8.02
C ASP A 373 14.99 1.19 8.66
N ARG A 374 14.23 0.13 8.36
CA ARG A 374 14.49 -1.24 8.84
C ARG A 374 15.89 -1.74 8.50
N TYR A 375 16.41 -1.38 7.32
CA TYR A 375 17.76 -1.75 6.87
C TYR A 375 18.83 -0.71 7.24
N GLY A 376 18.49 0.30 8.05
CA GLY A 376 19.42 1.32 8.49
C GLY A 376 19.70 2.43 7.47
N PHE A 377 18.98 2.46 6.34
CA PHE A 377 19.12 3.49 5.30
C PHE A 377 18.37 4.78 5.68
N ARG A 378 18.66 5.29 6.87
CA ARG A 378 17.94 6.40 7.54
C ARG A 378 17.92 7.68 6.72
N ASP A 379 19.04 8.01 6.05
CA ASP A 379 19.13 9.21 5.21
C ASP A 379 18.15 9.14 4.01
N ALA A 380 18.04 7.98 3.38
CA ALA A 380 17.11 7.77 2.27
C ALA A 380 15.65 7.78 2.76
N ALA A 381 15.35 7.10 3.87
CA ALA A 381 14.03 7.11 4.49
C ALA A 381 13.61 8.53 4.91
N GLY A 382 14.50 9.28 5.58
CA GLY A 382 14.24 10.66 6.01
C GLY A 382 14.04 11.62 4.84
N ARG A 383 14.80 11.45 3.77
CA ARG A 383 14.65 12.26 2.55
C ARG A 383 13.30 12.02 1.86
N ILE A 384 12.87 10.76 1.72
CA ILE A 384 11.54 10.41 1.17
C ILE A 384 10.43 10.93 2.09
N ALA A 385 10.57 10.77 3.40
CA ALA A 385 9.62 11.27 4.39
C ALA A 385 9.45 12.80 4.29
N ALA A 386 10.54 13.56 4.23
CA ALA A 386 10.51 15.01 4.10
C ALA A 386 9.82 15.47 2.79
N LYS A 387 10.11 14.80 1.66
CA LYS A 387 9.47 15.08 0.37
C LYS A 387 7.96 14.83 0.41
N TYR A 388 7.54 13.71 1.00
CA TYR A 388 6.12 13.36 1.12
C TYR A 388 5.37 14.38 1.99
N LEU A 389 5.88 14.71 3.18
CA LEU A 389 5.24 15.71 4.05
C LEU A 389 5.14 17.07 3.39
N ALA A 390 6.22 17.54 2.76
CA ALA A 390 6.21 18.83 2.06
C ALA A 390 5.19 18.86 0.92
N ALA A 391 5.10 17.78 0.12
CA ALA A 391 4.13 17.69 -0.97
C ALA A 391 2.68 17.70 -0.46
N GLN A 392 2.36 16.85 0.54
CA GLN A 392 1.00 16.79 1.10
C GLN A 392 0.60 18.11 1.77
N THR A 393 1.52 18.75 2.50
CA THR A 393 1.26 20.04 3.14
C THR A 393 1.01 21.15 2.10
N SER A 394 1.80 21.18 1.01
CA SER A 394 1.61 22.13 -0.08
C SER A 394 0.27 21.92 -0.79
N ILE A 395 -0.09 20.68 -1.09
CA ILE A 395 -1.37 20.33 -1.72
C ILE A 395 -2.53 20.74 -0.82
N TYR A 396 -2.46 20.40 0.48
CA TYR A 396 -3.48 20.80 1.44
C TYR A 396 -3.61 22.33 1.56
N GLY A 397 -2.49 23.05 1.60
CA GLY A 397 -2.50 24.53 1.65
C GLY A 397 -3.20 25.19 0.46
N LEU A 398 -3.20 24.51 -0.70
CA LEU A 398 -3.85 25.01 -1.92
C LEU A 398 -5.30 24.54 -2.08
N THR A 399 -5.61 23.33 -1.63
CA THR A 399 -6.90 22.66 -1.92
C THR A 399 -7.81 22.55 -0.69
N HIS A 400 -7.25 22.70 0.51
CA HIS A 400 -7.90 22.44 1.81
C HIS A 400 -8.48 21.05 1.93
N GLN A 401 -7.86 20.07 1.26
CA GLN A 401 -8.24 18.64 1.27
C GLN A 401 -7.01 17.77 1.22
N LEU A 402 -7.10 16.59 1.84
CA LEU A 402 -6.20 15.48 1.60
C LEU A 402 -6.70 14.69 0.38
N TRP A 403 -5.79 14.26 -0.47
CA TRP A 403 -6.12 13.56 -1.71
C TRP A 403 -5.66 12.09 -1.63
N GLU A 404 -6.39 11.23 -2.33
CA GLU A 404 -6.09 9.80 -2.43
C GLU A 404 -4.69 9.54 -2.99
N LYS A 405 -4.33 10.31 -4.03
CA LYS A 405 -3.08 10.25 -4.77
C LYS A 405 -2.65 11.63 -5.22
N TYR A 406 -1.42 11.76 -5.65
CA TYR A 406 -0.87 13.03 -6.13
C TYR A 406 0.23 12.80 -7.16
N ASN A 407 0.65 13.86 -7.86
CA ASN A 407 1.77 13.82 -8.80
C ASN A 407 3.10 13.94 -8.02
N ALA A 408 3.84 12.85 -7.89
CA ALA A 408 5.11 12.81 -7.15
C ALA A 408 6.25 13.58 -7.83
N VAL A 409 6.10 13.92 -9.12
CA VAL A 409 7.07 14.76 -9.85
C VAL A 409 6.83 16.24 -9.61
N LYS A 410 5.55 16.69 -9.70
CA LYS A 410 5.15 18.10 -9.64
C LYS A 410 4.73 18.55 -8.24
N GLY A 411 4.39 17.64 -7.32
CA GLY A 411 3.87 17.97 -5.99
C GLY A 411 2.48 18.62 -6.04
N ASN A 412 1.61 18.14 -6.93
CA ASN A 412 0.26 18.70 -7.12
C ASN A 412 -0.74 17.59 -7.48
N THR A 413 -1.99 17.97 -7.80
CA THR A 413 -3.08 17.04 -8.13
C THR A 413 -3.25 16.80 -9.65
N ASP A 414 -2.24 17.10 -10.46
CA ASP A 414 -2.22 16.80 -11.90
C ASP A 414 -1.77 15.33 -12.11
N VAL A 415 -2.72 14.43 -11.96
CA VAL A 415 -2.52 12.97 -11.92
C VAL A 415 -3.18 12.28 -13.10
N ASN A 416 -2.70 11.08 -13.43
CA ASN A 416 -3.42 10.15 -14.28
C ASN A 416 -4.64 9.64 -13.49
N ASP A 417 -5.81 10.10 -13.84
CA ASP A 417 -7.05 9.78 -13.13
C ASP A 417 -8.27 9.94 -14.04
N GLU A 418 -9.30 9.17 -13.76
CA GLU A 418 -10.56 9.18 -14.49
C GLU A 418 -11.75 9.59 -13.61
N TYR A 419 -11.51 9.81 -12.31
CA TYR A 419 -12.55 10.27 -11.39
C TYR A 419 -12.02 11.37 -10.48
N LYS A 420 -12.93 12.27 -10.09
CA LYS A 420 -12.66 13.26 -9.05
C LYS A 420 -13.04 12.66 -7.70
N MET A 421 -12.10 12.67 -6.78
CA MET A 421 -12.36 12.25 -5.41
C MET A 421 -13.39 13.17 -4.77
N PRO A 422 -14.48 12.63 -4.21
CA PRO A 422 -15.47 13.40 -3.49
C PRO A 422 -15.07 13.54 -2.00
N GLY A 423 -14.87 14.74 -1.53
CA GLY A 423 -14.57 14.99 -0.12
C GLY A 423 -13.12 14.75 0.28
N GLU A 424 -12.82 14.99 1.57
CA GLU A 424 -11.48 14.84 2.12
C GLU A 424 -11.14 13.37 2.34
N PHE A 425 -9.96 12.96 1.90
CA PHE A 425 -9.48 11.58 2.03
C PHE A 425 -8.70 11.39 3.34
N LEU A 426 -9.41 10.96 4.39
CA LEU A 426 -8.87 10.67 5.72
C LEU A 426 -8.50 9.18 5.93
N GLY A 427 -8.36 8.44 4.84
CA GLY A 427 -7.88 7.06 4.85
C GLY A 427 -6.37 6.98 4.96
N TRP A 428 -5.74 6.26 4.02
CA TRP A 428 -4.29 6.07 4.03
C TRP A 428 -3.47 7.37 3.99
N THR A 429 -3.94 8.43 3.30
CA THR A 429 -3.18 9.70 3.21
C THR A 429 -3.00 10.33 4.58
N ALA A 430 -4.04 10.37 5.39
CA ALA A 430 -4.00 10.89 6.76
C ALA A 430 -3.10 10.02 7.66
N GLY A 431 -3.34 8.72 7.71
CA GLY A 431 -2.57 7.81 8.57
C GLY A 431 -1.09 7.76 8.21
N VAL A 432 -0.76 7.76 6.90
CA VAL A 432 0.64 7.79 6.46
C VAL A 432 1.28 9.16 6.71
N TYR A 433 0.53 10.26 6.59
CA TYR A 433 1.05 11.57 6.96
C TYR A 433 1.45 11.62 8.43
N GLN A 434 0.59 11.16 9.34
CA GLN A 434 0.85 11.12 10.77
C GLN A 434 2.05 10.26 11.12
N THR A 435 2.13 9.04 10.58
CA THR A 435 3.27 8.13 10.84
C THR A 435 4.57 8.67 10.26
N THR A 436 4.53 9.38 9.14
CA THR A 436 5.69 10.03 8.53
C THR A 436 6.12 11.25 9.32
N PHE A 437 5.17 12.04 9.83
CA PHE A 437 5.43 13.18 10.70
C PHE A 437 6.12 12.75 12.00
N ASP A 438 5.60 11.70 12.65
CA ASP A 438 6.21 11.12 13.83
C ASP A 438 7.62 10.55 13.54
N TYR A 439 7.80 9.91 12.40
CA TYR A 439 9.11 9.39 11.97
C TYR A 439 10.18 10.48 11.93
N LEU A 440 9.86 11.69 11.44
CA LEU A 440 10.82 12.79 11.33
C LEU A 440 10.95 13.60 12.61
N TYR A 441 9.86 13.86 13.33
CA TYR A 441 9.80 14.86 14.39
C TYR A 441 9.47 14.29 15.76
N GLY A 442 8.93 13.07 15.83
CA GLY A 442 8.50 12.44 17.11
C GLY A 442 9.62 11.78 17.92
N ARG A 443 10.82 11.66 17.38
CA ARG A 443 11.95 10.93 18.01
C ARG A 443 12.47 11.51 19.34
N GLY A 444 11.87 12.60 19.85
CA GLY A 444 12.21 13.21 21.14
C GLY A 444 11.50 12.63 22.37
N ALA A 445 10.47 11.80 22.20
CA ALA A 445 9.70 11.19 23.29
C ALA A 445 9.92 9.67 23.32
N GLY A 446 11.07 9.22 23.84
CA GLY A 446 11.22 7.94 24.52
C GLY A 446 10.99 6.66 23.70
N HIS A 447 11.63 6.48 22.57
CA HIS A 447 11.82 5.13 22.02
C HIS A 447 13.13 4.57 22.62
N SER A 448 13.00 3.84 23.74
CA SER A 448 14.05 2.95 24.23
C SER A 448 14.38 1.95 23.13
N GLU A 449 15.66 1.84 22.81
CA GLU A 449 16.22 0.86 21.90
C GLU A 449 15.62 -0.53 22.17
N SER A 450 14.69 -0.97 21.32
CA SER A 450 14.42 -2.39 21.21
C SER A 450 15.69 -3.00 20.62
N LYS A 451 16.43 -3.74 21.43
CA LYS A 451 17.60 -4.50 21.00
C LYS A 451 17.19 -5.40 19.86
N ALA A 452 17.52 -4.99 18.65
CA ALA A 452 17.52 -5.89 17.50
C ALA A 452 18.47 -7.04 17.87
N SER A 453 17.93 -8.20 18.15
CA SER A 453 18.70 -9.43 18.17
C SER A 453 19.27 -9.60 16.77
N LYS A 454 20.59 -9.48 16.67
CA LYS A 454 21.33 -9.85 15.46
C LYS A 454 21.00 -11.31 15.07
N PRO A 455 21.02 -11.61 13.76
CA PRO A 455 20.66 -12.91 13.21
C PRO A 455 21.47 -14.08 13.74
#